data_d118635d6e2426c28fe6fd671f20b6fd
#
_entry.id   d118635d6e2426c28fe6fd671f20b6fd
#
_cell.length_a   1.000
_cell.length_b   1.000
_cell.length_c   1.000
_cell.angle_alpha   90.00
_cell.angle_beta   90.00
_cell.angle_gamma   90.00
#
_symmetry.space_group_name_H-M   'P 1'
#
loop_
_entity.id
_entity.type
_entity.pdbx_description
1 polymer ?
#
loop_
_entity_poly.entity_id
_entity_poly.type
_entity_poly.pdbx_seq_one_letter_code
_entity_poly.pdbx_strand_id
1 'polypeptide(L)'
;MKSKKVLVVGGTGFIGFHLIKKCLGLNMIATSISRKKPTKLQKLNKVTYKICNLNNFQKLKKIVKNDYDFVVNLGGNIDHSNKEKTYKSHYIGVKNLYNALKEKKIKKFIQIGSSSEYGKIFGEVKETEVCRPKMIYGKSKLNATKFLLYQFKQRNFPVTILRFFQIYGPYQKTNRL
;
A
#
# COMPACT_ATOMS: atom_id res chain seq x y z
N MET A 1 -5.86 -19.67 19.98
CA MET A 1 -5.25 -19.35 18.66
C MET A 1 -4.36 -18.12 18.76
N LYS A 2 -3.16 -18.13 18.15
CA LYS A 2 -2.26 -16.97 18.15
C LYS A 2 -2.83 -15.84 17.28
N SER A 3 -2.92 -14.62 17.82
CA SER A 3 -3.44 -13.46 17.07
C SER A 3 -2.62 -13.19 15.80
N LYS A 4 -3.29 -12.98 14.66
CA LYS A 4 -2.66 -12.67 13.37
C LYS A 4 -2.06 -11.27 13.40
N LYS A 5 -0.90 -11.09 12.77
CA LYS A 5 -0.18 -9.80 12.68
C LYS A 5 -0.39 -9.17 11.32
N VAL A 6 -0.79 -7.91 11.28
CA VAL A 6 -0.95 -7.14 10.05
C VAL A 6 -0.04 -5.91 10.03
N LEU A 7 0.65 -5.72 8.92
CA LEU A 7 1.38 -4.49 8.61
C LEU A 7 0.57 -3.67 7.60
N VAL A 8 0.20 -2.45 7.96
CA VAL A 8 -0.51 -1.52 7.08
C VAL A 8 0.40 -0.34 6.76
N VAL A 9 0.89 -0.27 5.53
CA VAL A 9 1.62 0.90 5.05
C VAL A 9 0.61 1.95 4.60
N GLY A 10 0.74 3.18 5.07
CA GLY A 10 -0.27 4.22 4.88
C GLY A 10 -1.43 4.15 5.88
N GLY A 11 -1.22 3.47 7.03
CA GLY A 11 -2.26 3.24 8.03
C GLY A 11 -2.80 4.51 8.71
N THR A 12 -2.14 5.66 8.58
CA THR A 12 -2.65 6.96 9.05
C THR A 12 -3.44 7.73 7.98
N GLY A 13 -3.59 7.16 6.79
CA GLY A 13 -4.41 7.71 5.71
C GLY A 13 -5.87 7.29 5.85
N PHE A 14 -6.74 7.84 4.99
CA PHE A 14 -8.17 7.57 4.96
C PHE A 14 -8.50 6.07 4.95
N ILE A 15 -8.09 5.34 3.92
CA ILE A 15 -8.38 3.91 3.78
C ILE A 15 -7.67 3.10 4.89
N GLY A 16 -6.42 3.47 5.22
CA GLY A 16 -5.62 2.78 6.22
C GLY A 16 -6.22 2.83 7.62
N PHE A 17 -6.82 3.94 8.00
CA PHE A 17 -7.55 4.08 9.27
C PHE A 17 -8.70 3.06 9.37
N HIS A 18 -9.56 3.01 8.36
CA HIS A 18 -10.70 2.08 8.34
C HIS A 18 -10.24 0.62 8.34
N LEU A 19 -9.21 0.31 7.55
CA LEU A 19 -8.63 -1.04 7.51
C LEU A 19 -8.10 -1.46 8.89
N ILE A 20 -7.29 -0.61 9.54
CA ILE A 20 -6.75 -0.92 10.86
C ILE A 20 -7.87 -1.08 11.88
N LYS A 21 -8.88 -0.21 11.89
CA LYS A 21 -10.05 -0.33 12.76
C LYS A 21 -10.74 -1.69 12.58
N LYS A 22 -10.93 -2.15 11.34
CA LYS A 22 -11.50 -3.47 11.04
C LYS A 22 -10.59 -4.61 11.53
N CYS A 23 -9.28 -4.52 11.31
CA CYS A 23 -8.31 -5.51 11.77
C CYS A 23 -8.32 -5.66 13.31
N LEU A 24 -8.41 -4.55 14.04
CA LEU A 24 -8.53 -4.58 15.51
C LEU A 24 -9.82 -5.26 15.95
N GLY A 25 -10.96 -5.00 15.28
CA GLY A 25 -12.23 -5.68 15.52
C GLY A 25 -12.18 -7.18 15.25
N LEU A 26 -11.21 -7.65 14.46
CA LEU A 26 -10.92 -9.07 14.21
C LEU A 26 -9.81 -9.62 15.14
N ASN A 27 -9.49 -8.93 16.22
CA ASN A 27 -8.44 -9.29 17.19
C ASN A 27 -7.04 -9.47 16.57
N MET A 28 -6.73 -8.72 15.48
CA MET A 28 -5.42 -8.73 14.88
C MET A 28 -4.48 -7.72 15.56
N ILE A 29 -3.18 -8.04 15.62
CA ILE A 29 -2.14 -7.13 16.08
C ILE A 29 -1.72 -6.25 14.90
N ALA A 30 -2.02 -4.94 14.96
CA ALA A 30 -1.80 -4.02 13.87
C ALA A 30 -0.53 -3.16 14.04
N THR A 31 0.31 -3.11 13.00
CA THR A 31 1.42 -2.16 12.87
C THR A 31 1.15 -1.25 11.68
N SER A 32 1.28 0.05 11.88
CA SER A 32 1.15 1.07 10.83
C SER A 32 2.52 1.67 10.50
N ILE A 33 2.89 1.70 9.22
CA ILE A 33 4.02 2.49 8.71
C ILE A 33 3.46 3.66 7.89
N SER A 34 3.79 4.89 8.27
CA SER A 34 3.32 6.09 7.58
C SER A 34 4.37 7.20 7.67
N ARG A 35 4.28 8.22 6.79
CA ARG A 35 5.20 9.38 6.80
C ARG A 35 4.95 10.33 7.97
N LYS A 36 3.71 10.37 8.48
CA LYS A 36 3.28 11.24 9.58
C LYS A 36 2.57 10.42 10.65
N LYS A 37 2.54 10.96 11.88
CA LYS A 37 1.70 10.42 12.97
C LYS A 37 0.22 10.54 12.61
N PRO A 38 -0.66 9.69 13.18
CA PRO A 38 -2.10 9.87 13.04
C PRO A 38 -2.54 11.19 13.71
N THR A 39 -3.61 11.78 13.22
CA THR A 39 -4.31 12.87 13.91
C THR A 39 -4.94 12.35 15.20
N LYS A 40 -5.33 13.26 16.13
CA LYS A 40 -6.03 12.86 17.36
C LYS A 40 -7.27 12.01 17.06
N LEU A 41 -8.07 12.40 16.06
CA LEU A 41 -9.31 11.70 15.65
C LEU A 41 -9.05 10.32 15.01
N GLN A 42 -7.90 10.13 14.38
CA GLN A 42 -7.55 8.88 13.69
C GLN A 42 -6.58 7.99 14.48
N LYS A 43 -6.18 8.40 15.67
CA LYS A 43 -5.33 7.59 16.54
C LYS A 43 -6.15 6.48 17.17
N LEU A 44 -5.80 5.23 16.86
CA LEU A 44 -6.41 4.04 17.44
C LEU A 44 -5.52 3.46 18.56
N ASN A 45 -6.14 3.04 19.66
CA ASN A 45 -5.43 2.30 20.70
C ASN A 45 -5.01 0.92 20.19
N LYS A 46 -4.01 0.31 20.82
CA LYS A 46 -3.49 -1.02 20.48
C LYS A 46 -2.85 -1.12 19.07
N VAL A 47 -2.45 0.01 18.46
CA VAL A 47 -1.74 0.07 17.18
C VAL A 47 -0.30 0.52 17.39
N THR A 48 0.66 -0.21 16.84
CA THR A 48 2.06 0.23 16.80
C THR A 48 2.27 1.15 15.58
N TYR A 49 2.46 2.44 15.82
CA TYR A 49 2.74 3.44 14.77
C TYR A 49 4.24 3.62 14.57
N LYS A 50 4.73 3.35 13.36
CA LYS A 50 6.12 3.57 12.94
C LYS A 50 6.17 4.66 11.87
N ILE A 51 7.02 5.67 12.07
CA ILE A 51 7.14 6.79 11.13
C ILE A 51 8.32 6.56 10.20
N CYS A 52 8.00 6.32 8.92
CA CYS A 52 8.99 6.05 7.88
C CYS A 52 8.47 6.46 6.49
N ASN A 53 9.37 7.02 5.69
CA ASN A 53 9.17 7.14 4.25
C ASN A 53 9.72 5.86 3.59
N LEU A 54 8.93 5.21 2.72
CA LEU A 54 9.35 4.00 2.01
C LEU A 54 10.60 4.21 1.14
N ASN A 55 10.88 5.44 0.73
CA ASN A 55 12.09 5.76 -0.03
C ASN A 55 13.37 5.73 0.84
N ASN A 56 13.26 5.74 2.14
CA ASN A 56 14.38 5.51 3.05
C ASN A 56 14.50 4.03 3.38
N PHE A 57 15.15 3.28 2.49
CA PHE A 57 15.27 1.83 2.60
C PHE A 57 15.97 1.39 3.90
N GLN A 58 17.05 2.08 4.32
CA GLN A 58 17.79 1.73 5.53
C GLN A 58 16.91 1.84 6.78
N LYS A 59 16.16 2.93 6.90
CA LYS A 59 15.20 3.09 8.00
C LYS A 59 14.07 2.06 7.93
N LEU A 60 13.55 1.79 6.73
CA LEU A 60 12.50 0.80 6.51
C LEU A 60 12.95 -0.60 6.95
N LYS A 61 14.14 -1.04 6.55
CA LYS A 61 14.73 -2.32 6.94
C LYS A 61 14.89 -2.44 8.46
N LYS A 62 15.29 -1.36 9.14
CA LYS A 62 15.40 -1.32 10.62
C LYS A 62 14.02 -1.44 11.32
N ILE A 63 12.96 -0.93 10.70
CA ILE A 63 11.61 -0.92 11.28
C ILE A 63 10.89 -2.26 11.04
N VAL A 64 11.06 -2.86 9.86
CA VAL A 64 10.40 -4.11 9.46
C VAL A 64 11.25 -5.30 9.90
N LYS A 65 11.36 -5.50 11.22
CA LYS A 65 12.13 -6.62 11.79
C LYS A 65 11.30 -7.89 11.98
N ASN A 66 10.00 -7.75 12.21
CA ASN A 66 9.10 -8.85 12.56
C ASN A 66 8.52 -9.54 11.32
N ASP A 67 8.03 -10.76 11.52
CA ASP A 67 7.14 -11.41 10.56
C ASP A 67 5.73 -10.88 10.71
N TYR A 68 5.00 -10.86 9.59
CA TYR A 68 3.60 -10.45 9.51
C TYR A 68 2.81 -11.49 8.73
N ASP A 69 1.63 -11.87 9.22
CA ASP A 69 0.75 -12.74 8.44
C ASP A 69 0.25 -12.02 7.19
N PHE A 70 -0.08 -10.73 7.33
CA PHE A 70 -0.61 -9.90 6.25
C PHE A 70 0.13 -8.58 6.14
N VAL A 71 0.38 -8.17 4.91
CA VAL A 71 0.91 -6.84 4.61
C VAL A 71 -0.03 -6.17 3.62
N VAL A 72 -0.48 -4.95 3.93
CA VAL A 72 -1.32 -4.16 3.03
C VAL A 72 -0.61 -2.84 2.72
N ASN A 73 -0.25 -2.63 1.46
CA ASN A 73 0.41 -1.41 1.02
C ASN A 73 -0.60 -0.43 0.40
N LEU A 74 -1.03 0.53 1.21
CA LEU A 74 -1.81 1.71 0.84
C LEU A 74 -0.92 2.95 0.67
N GLY A 75 0.40 2.77 0.82
CA GLY A 75 1.36 3.87 0.77
C GLY A 75 1.44 4.51 -0.60
N GLY A 76 1.56 5.82 -0.62
CA GLY A 76 1.71 6.60 -1.83
C GLY A 76 1.68 8.09 -1.57
N ASN A 77 2.03 8.88 -2.59
CA ASN A 77 1.85 10.32 -2.58
C ASN A 77 0.48 10.66 -3.17
N ILE A 78 -0.18 11.63 -2.59
CA ILE A 78 -1.50 12.09 -3.00
C ILE A 78 -1.39 13.18 -4.08
N ASP A 79 -0.39 14.04 -3.91
CA ASP A 79 -0.06 15.09 -4.86
C ASP A 79 0.83 14.50 -5.97
N HIS A 80 0.32 14.51 -7.18
CA HIS A 80 0.98 13.97 -8.36
C HIS A 80 1.56 15.05 -9.29
N SER A 81 1.59 16.32 -8.86
CA SER A 81 2.15 17.43 -9.62
C SER A 81 3.66 17.24 -9.88
N ASN A 82 4.39 16.74 -8.91
CA ASN A 82 5.80 16.41 -9.06
C ASN A 82 5.99 14.97 -9.55
N LYS A 83 6.43 14.82 -10.80
CA LYS A 83 6.59 13.53 -11.48
C LYS A 83 7.59 12.61 -10.77
N GLU A 84 8.75 13.14 -10.37
CA GLU A 84 9.80 12.36 -9.71
C GLU A 84 9.36 11.83 -8.35
N LYS A 85 8.75 12.70 -7.53
CA LYS A 85 8.21 12.35 -6.22
C LYS A 85 7.10 11.32 -6.34
N THR A 86 6.25 11.43 -7.36
CA THR A 86 5.20 10.45 -7.66
C THR A 86 5.80 9.09 -8.00
N TYR A 87 6.77 9.05 -8.92
CA TYR A 87 7.45 7.82 -9.30
C TYR A 87 8.18 7.15 -8.12
N LYS A 88 8.97 7.93 -7.37
CA LYS A 88 9.66 7.45 -6.16
C LYS A 88 8.67 6.88 -5.14
N SER A 89 7.55 7.53 -4.92
CA SER A 89 6.56 7.12 -3.91
C SER A 89 5.81 5.84 -4.31
N HIS A 90 5.38 5.71 -5.57
CA HIS A 90 4.50 4.63 -6.02
C HIS A 90 5.23 3.43 -6.61
N TYR A 91 6.47 3.58 -7.03
CA TYR A 91 7.26 2.48 -7.59
C TYR A 91 8.49 2.15 -6.73
N ILE A 92 9.40 3.11 -6.50
CA ILE A 92 10.62 2.84 -5.73
C ILE A 92 10.28 2.46 -4.29
N GLY A 93 9.30 3.14 -3.67
CA GLY A 93 8.81 2.79 -2.34
C GLY A 93 8.26 1.36 -2.25
N VAL A 94 7.59 0.88 -3.30
CA VAL A 94 7.10 -0.51 -3.38
C VAL A 94 8.26 -1.51 -3.50
N LYS A 95 9.27 -1.21 -4.33
CA LYS A 95 10.49 -2.04 -4.42
C LYS A 95 11.22 -2.13 -3.09
N ASN A 96 11.36 -1.01 -2.40
CA ASN A 96 11.98 -0.97 -1.08
C ASN A 96 11.20 -1.78 -0.04
N LEU A 97 9.87 -1.67 -0.06
CA LEU A 97 9.01 -2.44 0.83
C LEU A 97 9.13 -3.95 0.56
N TYR A 98 9.08 -4.35 -0.71
CA TYR A 98 9.34 -5.74 -1.10
C TYR A 98 10.70 -6.21 -0.62
N ASN A 99 11.78 -5.47 -0.88
CA ASN A 99 13.14 -5.84 -0.46
C ASN A 99 13.30 -5.94 1.07
N ALA A 100 12.55 -5.15 1.84
CA ALA A 100 12.54 -5.25 3.30
C ALA A 100 11.77 -6.48 3.82
N LEU A 101 10.88 -7.05 2.99
CA LEU A 101 9.93 -8.09 3.37
C LEU A 101 10.17 -9.44 2.70
N LYS A 102 10.91 -9.53 1.60
CA LYS A 102 11.03 -10.74 0.77
C LYS A 102 11.54 -11.98 1.51
N GLU A 103 12.32 -11.80 2.58
CA GLU A 103 12.84 -12.89 3.43
C GLU A 103 11.96 -13.12 4.69
N LYS A 104 10.81 -12.44 4.79
CA LYS A 104 9.90 -12.58 5.93
C LYS A 104 8.80 -13.59 5.62
N LYS A 105 8.32 -14.27 6.66
CA LYS A 105 7.16 -15.16 6.54
C LYS A 105 5.89 -14.33 6.41
N ILE A 106 5.36 -14.22 5.19
CA ILE A 106 4.15 -13.48 4.86
C ILE A 106 3.16 -14.44 4.20
N LYS A 107 1.92 -14.50 4.69
CA LYS A 107 0.85 -15.30 4.09
C LYS A 107 0.24 -14.60 2.87
N LYS A 108 0.10 -13.26 2.95
CA LYS A 108 -0.45 -12.46 1.85
C LYS A 108 0.10 -11.03 1.90
N PHE A 109 0.55 -10.55 0.75
CA PHE A 109 0.91 -9.16 0.50
C PHE A 109 -0.14 -8.55 -0.44
N ILE A 110 -0.86 -7.54 0.01
CA ILE A 110 -1.88 -6.84 -0.78
C ILE A 110 -1.32 -5.49 -1.20
N GLN A 111 -1.14 -5.32 -2.50
CA GLN A 111 -0.75 -4.04 -3.12
C GLN A 111 -1.98 -3.33 -3.63
N ILE A 112 -2.17 -2.10 -3.19
CA ILE A 112 -3.22 -1.26 -3.78
C ILE A 112 -2.69 -0.63 -5.06
N GLY A 113 -3.26 -1.09 -6.16
CA GLY A 113 -3.14 -0.54 -7.50
C GLY A 113 -4.11 0.63 -7.74
N SER A 114 -4.43 0.89 -9.00
CA SER A 114 -5.37 1.94 -9.40
C SER A 114 -5.97 1.63 -10.77
N SER A 115 -7.23 2.02 -10.99
CA SER A 115 -7.86 2.04 -12.32
C SER A 115 -7.05 2.87 -13.33
N SER A 116 -6.29 3.87 -12.85
CA SER A 116 -5.39 4.66 -13.69
C SER A 116 -4.28 3.84 -14.37
N GLU A 117 -4.04 2.60 -13.95
CA GLU A 117 -3.10 1.68 -14.61
C GLU A 117 -3.59 1.27 -16.00
N TYR A 118 -4.89 1.16 -16.19
CA TYR A 118 -5.47 0.83 -17.49
C TYR A 118 -5.29 1.95 -18.52
N GLY A 119 -5.25 3.22 -18.07
CA GLY A 119 -5.24 4.40 -18.92
C GLY A 119 -6.66 4.86 -19.24
N LYS A 120 -6.95 5.16 -20.50
CA LYS A 120 -8.30 5.55 -20.95
C LYS A 120 -9.17 4.29 -21.02
N ILE A 121 -10.28 4.30 -20.29
CA ILE A 121 -11.23 3.20 -20.17
C ILE A 121 -12.52 3.58 -20.87
N PHE A 122 -13.09 2.64 -21.61
CA PHE A 122 -14.42 2.73 -22.22
C PHE A 122 -15.21 1.48 -21.82
N GLY A 123 -16.29 1.66 -21.05
CA GLY A 123 -17.13 0.54 -20.59
C GLY A 123 -16.49 -0.32 -19.51
N GLU A 124 -16.85 -1.59 -19.51
CA GLU A 124 -16.35 -2.59 -18.53
C GLU A 124 -14.89 -2.92 -18.76
N VAL A 125 -14.16 -3.18 -17.67
CA VAL A 125 -12.73 -3.48 -17.69
C VAL A 125 -12.45 -4.76 -16.93
N LYS A 126 -11.73 -5.68 -17.56
CA LYS A 126 -11.24 -6.92 -16.95
C LYS A 126 -9.80 -6.73 -16.45
N GLU A 127 -9.39 -7.53 -15.48
CA GLU A 127 -8.03 -7.49 -14.93
C GLU A 127 -6.96 -7.85 -15.97
N THR A 128 -7.34 -8.56 -17.02
CA THR A 128 -6.48 -8.98 -18.14
C THR A 128 -6.27 -7.90 -19.21
N GLU A 129 -7.02 -6.79 -19.14
CA GLU A 129 -6.91 -5.71 -20.11
C GLU A 129 -5.50 -5.12 -20.19
N VAL A 130 -5.12 -4.73 -21.40
CA VAL A 130 -3.82 -4.12 -21.66
C VAL A 130 -3.75 -2.73 -21.05
N CYS A 131 -2.89 -2.57 -20.05
CA CYS A 131 -2.69 -1.31 -19.36
C CYS A 131 -1.84 -0.32 -20.18
N ARG A 132 -2.41 0.86 -20.51
CA ARG A 132 -1.76 1.92 -21.30
C ARG A 132 -1.84 3.30 -20.63
N PRO A 133 -1.32 3.46 -19.39
CA PRO A 133 -1.41 4.73 -18.68
C PRO A 133 -0.59 5.82 -19.37
N LYS A 134 -1.15 7.02 -19.50
CA LYS A 134 -0.45 8.20 -20.02
C LYS A 134 0.23 9.00 -18.92
N MET A 135 -0.46 9.16 -17.78
CA MET A 135 -0.01 9.98 -16.66
C MET A 135 1.02 9.25 -15.78
N ILE A 136 1.94 10.01 -15.19
CA ILE A 136 3.03 9.47 -14.36
C ILE A 136 2.51 8.64 -13.18
N TYR A 137 1.38 9.01 -12.58
CA TYR A 137 0.75 8.24 -11.51
C TYR A 137 0.39 6.83 -11.96
N GLY A 138 -0.40 6.71 -13.03
CA GLY A 138 -0.80 5.41 -13.60
C GLY A 138 0.41 4.58 -14.04
N LYS A 139 1.42 5.21 -14.71
CA LYS A 139 2.68 4.56 -15.08
C LYS A 139 3.43 4.00 -13.87
N SER A 140 3.52 4.78 -12.79
CA SER A 140 4.20 4.37 -11.56
C SER A 140 3.50 3.21 -10.86
N LYS A 141 2.16 3.23 -10.82
CA LYS A 141 1.33 2.16 -10.28
C LYS A 141 1.49 0.89 -11.10
N LEU A 142 1.40 0.99 -12.43
CA LEU A 142 1.59 -0.15 -13.33
C LEU A 142 2.99 -0.77 -13.21
N ASN A 143 4.03 0.06 -13.09
CA ASN A 143 5.39 -0.45 -12.87
C ASN A 143 5.49 -1.23 -11.55
N ALA A 144 4.86 -0.76 -10.48
CA ALA A 144 4.80 -1.48 -9.22
C ALA A 144 4.04 -2.80 -9.34
N THR A 145 2.90 -2.80 -10.03
CA THR A 145 2.11 -4.00 -10.33
C THR A 145 2.94 -5.03 -11.11
N LYS A 146 3.55 -4.62 -12.23
CA LYS A 146 4.41 -5.50 -13.06
C LYS A 146 5.58 -6.07 -12.25
N PHE A 147 6.25 -5.23 -11.47
CA PHE A 147 7.34 -5.67 -10.60
C PHE A 147 6.90 -6.73 -9.61
N LEU A 148 5.79 -6.51 -8.89
CA LEU A 148 5.31 -7.47 -7.88
C LEU A 148 4.79 -8.76 -8.51
N LEU A 149 4.10 -8.71 -9.65
CA LEU A 149 3.68 -9.89 -10.40
C LEU A 149 4.88 -10.69 -10.92
N TYR A 150 5.96 -10.02 -11.33
CA TYR A 150 7.22 -10.69 -11.65
C TYR A 150 7.79 -11.43 -10.43
N GLN A 151 7.79 -10.80 -9.22
CA GLN A 151 8.26 -11.46 -8.00
C GLN A 151 7.36 -12.63 -7.60
N PHE A 152 6.06 -12.56 -7.85
CA PHE A 152 5.14 -13.70 -7.68
C PHE A 152 5.55 -14.87 -8.58
N LYS A 153 5.75 -14.63 -9.88
CA LYS A 153 6.12 -15.66 -10.85
C LYS A 153 7.49 -16.29 -10.58
N GLN A 154 8.49 -15.48 -10.22
CA GLN A 154 9.88 -15.95 -10.06
C GLN A 154 10.22 -16.48 -8.66
N ARG A 155 9.52 -16.01 -7.63
CA ARG A 155 9.86 -16.26 -6.23
C ARG A 155 8.69 -16.70 -5.36
N ASN A 156 7.54 -16.96 -5.95
CA ASN A 156 6.31 -17.29 -5.23
C ASN A 156 5.95 -16.26 -4.14
N PHE A 157 6.34 -14.98 -4.33
CA PHE A 157 6.01 -13.93 -3.38
C PHE A 157 4.49 -13.74 -3.32
N PRO A 158 3.84 -13.87 -2.14
CA PRO A 158 2.38 -14.07 -2.03
C PRO A 158 1.59 -12.76 -2.24
N VAL A 159 1.70 -12.14 -3.42
CA VAL A 159 1.07 -10.87 -3.74
C VAL A 159 -0.33 -11.02 -4.34
N THR A 160 -1.21 -10.09 -3.99
CA THR A 160 -2.47 -9.79 -4.68
C THR A 160 -2.49 -8.30 -4.99
N ILE A 161 -2.85 -7.95 -6.22
CA ILE A 161 -3.01 -6.56 -6.65
C ILE A 161 -4.49 -6.21 -6.65
N LEU A 162 -4.87 -5.12 -5.99
CA LEU A 162 -6.23 -4.59 -6.01
C LEU A 162 -6.21 -3.23 -6.72
N ARG A 163 -6.70 -3.17 -7.96
CA ARG A 163 -6.82 -1.91 -8.72
C ARG A 163 -8.08 -1.18 -8.29
N PHE A 164 -7.92 -0.24 -7.36
CA PHE A 164 -9.04 0.55 -6.89
C PHE A 164 -9.49 1.54 -7.94
N PHE A 165 -10.81 1.64 -8.10
CA PHE A 165 -11.50 2.74 -8.76
C PHE A 165 -11.70 3.89 -7.78
N GLN A 166 -12.75 4.68 -7.92
CA GLN A 166 -12.99 5.78 -7.00
C GLN A 166 -13.45 5.25 -5.64
N ILE A 167 -12.74 5.67 -4.59
CA ILE A 167 -13.04 5.31 -3.20
C ILE A 167 -13.46 6.58 -2.47
N TYR A 168 -14.56 6.52 -1.76
CA TYR A 168 -15.08 7.60 -0.92
C TYR A 168 -15.62 7.06 0.41
N GLY A 169 -15.79 7.93 1.38
CA GLY A 169 -16.38 7.57 2.69
C GLY A 169 -15.98 8.50 3.82
N PRO A 170 -16.41 8.18 5.06
CA PRO A 170 -16.14 8.99 6.24
C PRO A 170 -14.65 9.25 6.46
N TYR A 171 -14.29 10.44 6.93
CA TYR A 171 -12.93 10.92 7.15
C TYR A 171 -12.07 11.12 5.89
N GLN A 172 -12.65 11.03 4.70
CA GLN A 172 -11.99 11.48 3.48
C GLN A 172 -11.89 13.02 3.52
N LYS A 173 -10.77 13.55 3.05
CA LYS A 173 -10.62 14.99 2.92
C LYS A 173 -11.53 15.50 1.80
N THR A 174 -12.23 16.61 2.04
CA THR A 174 -13.20 17.21 1.12
C THR A 174 -12.62 17.61 -0.25
N ASN A 175 -11.34 17.98 -0.29
CA ASN A 175 -10.66 18.30 -1.56
C ASN A 175 -10.32 17.07 -2.42
N ARG A 176 -10.98 15.93 -2.19
CA ARG A 176 -10.76 14.67 -2.87
C ARG A 176 -12.02 14.06 -3.49
N LEU A 177 -13.11 14.79 -3.40
CA LEU A 177 -14.38 14.45 -4.06
C LEU A 177 -14.42 15.04 -5.46
#